data_42c38554f9ea39262786428ad4c3316c
#
_entry.id   42c38554f9ea39262786428ad4c3316c
#
_cell.length_a   1.000
_cell.length_b   1.000
_cell.length_c   1.000
_cell.angle_alpha   90.00
_cell.angle_beta   90.00
_cell.angle_gamma   90.00
#
_symmetry.space_group_name_H-M   'P 1'
#
loop_
_entity.id
_entity.type
_entity.pdbx_description
1 polymer ?
#
loop_
_entity_poly.entity_id
_entity_poly.type
_entity_poly.pdbx_seq_one_letter_code
_entity_poly.pdbx_strand_id
1 'polypeptide(L)'
;LYSSAASDVYKRQLHFIREFGLILFVFCIGLQVGPSFFSSFKKGGMTLNMLAVGIVVLNIAVAMALYFILGGRIELPMMVGILYGAVTNTPGLGAAQEALNQLSYSGPQIALGYACAYPLGVVGIIGSIIAVRYIFRINFAKEEENWNQETDGTHHKPCLLYTSPSPRDQR
;
A
#
# COMPACT_ATOMS: atom_id res chain seq x y z
N LEU A 1 -37.63 -12.45 -13.44
CA LEU A 1 -36.64 -12.69 -14.49
C LEU A 1 -35.93 -11.40 -14.94
N TYR A 2 -36.65 -10.30 -15.16
CA TYR A 2 -36.05 -9.01 -15.56
C TYR A 2 -35.15 -8.38 -14.46
N SER A 3 -35.54 -8.50 -13.20
CA SER A 3 -34.79 -7.96 -12.07
C SER A 3 -33.43 -8.66 -11.84
N SER A 4 -33.36 -9.94 -12.10
CA SER A 4 -32.15 -10.74 -11.97
C SER A 4 -31.12 -10.40 -13.05
N ALA A 5 -31.55 -10.27 -14.31
CA ALA A 5 -30.66 -9.90 -15.42
C ALA A 5 -30.09 -8.47 -15.27
N ALA A 6 -30.90 -7.52 -14.83
CA ALA A 6 -30.44 -6.16 -14.54
C ALA A 6 -29.43 -6.11 -13.39
N SER A 7 -29.65 -6.91 -12.34
CA SER A 7 -28.71 -7.04 -11.22
C SER A 7 -27.36 -7.64 -11.66
N ASP A 8 -27.38 -8.62 -12.56
CA ASP A 8 -26.16 -9.26 -13.05
C ASP A 8 -25.35 -8.35 -13.98
N VAL A 9 -26.02 -7.57 -14.83
CA VAL A 9 -25.37 -6.54 -15.66
C VAL A 9 -24.72 -5.46 -14.79
N TYR A 10 -25.43 -4.98 -13.77
CA TYR A 10 -24.91 -3.99 -12.84
C TYR A 10 -23.68 -4.51 -12.06
N LYS A 11 -23.71 -5.76 -11.59
CA LYS A 11 -22.57 -6.39 -10.92
C LYS A 11 -21.37 -6.50 -11.84
N ARG A 12 -21.53 -6.87 -13.10
CA ARG A 12 -20.43 -6.94 -14.09
C ARG A 12 -19.84 -5.57 -14.38
N GLN A 13 -20.66 -4.53 -14.48
CA GLN A 13 -20.18 -3.16 -14.68
C GLN A 13 -19.38 -2.67 -13.49
N LEU A 14 -19.85 -2.92 -12.26
CA LEU A 14 -19.12 -2.60 -11.04
C LEU A 14 -17.79 -3.34 -10.95
N HIS A 15 -17.77 -4.61 -11.31
CA HIS A 15 -16.56 -5.43 -11.34
C HIS A 15 -15.56 -4.84 -12.34
N PHE A 16 -15.99 -4.52 -13.55
CA PHE A 16 -15.13 -3.89 -14.55
C PHE A 16 -14.56 -2.55 -14.10
N ILE A 17 -15.38 -1.66 -13.53
CA ILE A 17 -14.93 -0.36 -13.03
C ILE A 17 -13.90 -0.52 -11.92
N ARG A 18 -14.11 -1.48 -11.02
CA ARG A 18 -13.18 -1.79 -9.94
C ARG A 18 -11.84 -2.29 -10.48
N GLU A 19 -11.84 -3.23 -11.41
CA GLU A 19 -10.61 -3.76 -12.01
C GLU A 19 -9.87 -2.70 -12.81
N PHE A 20 -10.59 -1.94 -13.63
CA PHE A 20 -10.01 -0.84 -14.38
C PHE A 20 -9.37 0.21 -13.45
N GLY A 21 -10.08 0.58 -12.37
CA GLY A 21 -9.56 1.50 -11.35
C GLY A 21 -8.29 0.96 -10.67
N LEU A 22 -8.23 -0.33 -10.38
CA LEU A 22 -7.06 -0.98 -9.78
C LEU A 22 -5.86 -0.96 -10.74
N ILE A 23 -6.09 -1.30 -12.01
CA ILE A 23 -5.05 -1.29 -13.05
C ILE A 23 -4.49 0.14 -13.22
N LEU A 24 -5.38 1.12 -13.33
CA LEU A 24 -4.99 2.53 -13.46
C LEU A 24 -4.19 3.01 -12.25
N PHE A 25 -4.61 2.64 -11.05
CA PHE A 25 -3.91 2.97 -9.82
C PHE A 25 -2.48 2.39 -9.79
N VAL A 26 -2.33 1.11 -10.08
CA VAL A 26 -1.01 0.46 -10.14
C VAL A 26 -0.14 1.07 -11.24
N PHE A 27 -0.71 1.37 -12.40
CA PHE A 27 -0.01 2.03 -13.49
C PHE A 27 0.51 3.43 -13.10
N CYS A 28 -0.33 4.24 -12.47
CA CYS A 28 0.06 5.58 -12.00
C CYS A 28 1.19 5.52 -10.96
N ILE A 29 1.11 4.57 -10.01
CA ILE A 29 2.20 4.35 -9.06
C ILE A 29 3.47 3.92 -9.79
N GLY A 30 3.38 3.01 -10.76
CA GLY A 30 4.51 2.57 -11.56
C GLY A 30 5.19 3.71 -12.31
N LEU A 31 4.42 4.63 -12.88
CA LEU A 31 4.95 5.83 -13.55
C LEU A 31 5.64 6.78 -12.55
N GLN A 32 5.09 6.94 -11.36
CA GLN A 32 5.65 7.83 -10.33
C GLN A 32 6.95 7.27 -9.73
N VAL A 33 6.99 5.98 -9.45
CA VAL A 33 8.11 5.33 -8.75
C VAL A 33 9.19 4.85 -9.73
N GLY A 34 8.81 4.48 -10.96
CA GLY A 34 9.70 3.88 -11.95
C GLY A 34 11.03 4.61 -12.18
N PRO A 35 11.04 5.94 -12.42
CA PRO A 35 12.28 6.66 -12.68
C PRO A 35 13.28 6.66 -11.51
N SER A 36 12.77 6.64 -10.28
CA SER A 36 13.60 6.65 -9.06
C SER A 36 13.94 5.25 -8.55
N PHE A 37 13.27 4.21 -9.05
CA PHE A 37 13.41 2.85 -8.56
C PHE A 37 14.86 2.34 -8.65
N PHE A 38 15.47 2.42 -9.83
CA PHE A 38 16.84 1.96 -10.03
C PHE A 38 17.90 2.82 -9.34
N SER A 39 17.64 4.12 -9.18
CA SER A 39 18.55 5.02 -8.47
C SER A 39 18.56 4.75 -6.96
N SER A 40 17.44 4.34 -6.42
CA SER A 40 17.30 3.97 -5.00
C SER A 40 18.15 2.76 -4.60
N PHE A 41 18.50 1.87 -5.53
CA PHE A 41 19.39 0.74 -5.26
C PHE A 41 20.87 1.15 -5.15
N LYS A 42 21.28 2.27 -5.74
CA LYS A 42 22.70 2.65 -5.86
C LYS A 42 23.27 3.47 -4.71
N LYS A 43 22.43 4.18 -3.91
CA LYS A 43 22.91 5.11 -2.87
C LYS A 43 22.23 4.83 -1.52
N GLY A 44 22.67 3.79 -0.82
CA GLY A 44 22.17 3.49 0.54
C GLY A 44 20.76 2.88 0.59
N GLY A 45 20.03 2.86 -0.51
CA GLY A 45 18.68 2.30 -0.61
C GLY A 45 18.61 0.78 -0.42
N MET A 46 19.73 0.08 -0.53
CA MET A 46 19.78 -1.37 -0.30
C MET A 46 19.38 -1.73 1.14
N THR A 47 19.83 -0.96 2.13
CA THR A 47 19.46 -1.17 3.54
C THR A 47 17.98 -0.95 3.76
N LEU A 48 17.39 0.11 3.18
CA LEU A 48 15.97 0.39 3.27
C LEU A 48 15.13 -0.66 2.56
N ASN A 49 15.58 -1.13 1.39
CA ASN A 49 14.90 -2.20 0.65
C ASN A 49 14.94 -3.53 1.41
N MET A 50 16.09 -3.89 2.01
CA MET A 50 16.19 -5.08 2.87
C MET A 50 15.28 -4.97 4.10
N LEU A 51 15.20 -3.79 4.69
CA LEU A 51 14.30 -3.55 5.82
C LEU A 51 12.83 -3.69 5.38
N ALA A 52 12.46 -3.14 4.23
CA ALA A 52 11.11 -3.26 3.68
C ALA A 52 10.73 -4.73 3.41
N VAL A 53 11.63 -5.49 2.77
CA VAL A 53 11.43 -6.93 2.56
C VAL A 53 11.31 -7.67 3.89
N GLY A 54 12.15 -7.34 4.86
CA GLY A 54 12.10 -7.91 6.21
C GLY A 54 10.76 -7.67 6.90
N ILE A 55 10.21 -6.47 6.79
CA ILE A 55 8.89 -6.12 7.34
C ILE A 55 7.79 -6.94 6.66
N VAL A 56 7.81 -7.08 5.34
CA VAL A 56 6.81 -7.87 4.60
C VAL A 56 6.87 -9.35 5.03
N VAL A 57 8.07 -9.93 5.07
CA VAL A 57 8.26 -11.32 5.49
C VAL A 57 7.81 -11.52 6.93
N LEU A 58 8.14 -10.60 7.83
CA LEU A 58 7.73 -10.65 9.24
C LEU A 58 6.20 -10.60 9.38
N ASN A 59 5.52 -9.73 8.62
CA ASN A 59 4.07 -9.64 8.63
C ASN A 59 3.42 -10.96 8.19
N ILE A 60 3.95 -11.58 7.13
CA ILE A 60 3.46 -12.89 6.66
C ILE A 60 3.71 -13.97 7.73
N ALA A 61 4.89 -13.99 8.32
CA ALA A 61 5.25 -14.95 9.36
C ALA A 61 4.34 -14.83 10.59
N VAL A 62 4.06 -13.60 11.04
CA VAL A 62 3.13 -13.32 12.16
C VAL A 62 1.71 -13.77 11.82
N ALA A 63 1.20 -13.46 10.61
CA ALA A 63 -0.12 -13.89 10.18
C ALA A 63 -0.24 -15.42 10.13
N MET A 64 0.80 -16.09 9.63
CA MET A 64 0.86 -17.55 9.58
C MET A 64 0.92 -18.16 10.99
N ALA A 65 1.74 -17.60 11.88
CA ALA A 65 1.83 -18.04 13.27
C ALA A 65 0.47 -17.89 13.98
N LEU A 66 -0.20 -16.76 13.81
CA LEU A 66 -1.53 -16.53 14.37
C LEU A 66 -2.56 -17.52 13.81
N TYR A 67 -2.51 -17.83 12.51
CA TYR A 67 -3.38 -18.81 11.89
C TYR A 67 -3.23 -20.20 12.54
N PHE A 68 -1.99 -20.65 12.77
CA PHE A 68 -1.71 -21.92 13.43
C PHE A 68 -2.10 -21.92 14.91
N ILE A 69 -1.82 -20.83 15.65
CA ILE A 69 -2.18 -20.71 17.07
C ILE A 69 -3.71 -20.74 17.26
N LEU A 70 -4.46 -20.11 16.35
CA LEU A 70 -5.92 -20.11 16.42
C LEU A 70 -6.54 -21.48 15.98
N GLY A 71 -5.72 -22.42 15.50
CA GLY A 71 -6.14 -23.78 15.24
C GLY A 71 -7.27 -23.91 14.22
N GLY A 72 -7.29 -23.07 13.19
CA GLY A 72 -8.29 -23.11 12.11
C GLY A 72 -9.66 -22.53 12.48
N ARG A 73 -9.78 -21.81 13.60
CA ARG A 73 -11.02 -21.11 13.97
C ARG A 73 -11.37 -19.97 12.98
N ILE A 74 -10.38 -19.48 12.27
CA ILE A 74 -10.52 -18.45 11.23
C ILE A 74 -10.15 -19.11 9.92
N GLU A 75 -11.01 -18.99 8.91
CA GLU A 75 -10.69 -19.49 7.57
C GLU A 75 -9.53 -18.71 6.94
N LEU A 76 -8.74 -19.39 6.12
CA LEU A 76 -7.55 -18.81 5.48
C LEU A 76 -7.87 -17.53 4.68
N PRO A 77 -8.96 -17.45 3.88
CA PRO A 77 -9.30 -16.23 3.18
C PRO A 77 -9.57 -15.04 4.12
N MET A 78 -10.20 -15.28 5.25
CA MET A 78 -10.45 -14.24 6.25
C MET A 78 -9.14 -13.77 6.89
N MET A 79 -8.20 -14.68 7.19
CA MET A 79 -6.88 -14.33 7.73
C MET A 79 -6.06 -13.51 6.74
N VAL A 80 -6.11 -13.84 5.45
CA VAL A 80 -5.50 -13.05 4.39
C VAL A 80 -6.12 -11.65 4.32
N GLY A 81 -7.44 -11.54 4.46
CA GLY A 81 -8.13 -10.25 4.56
C GLY A 81 -7.65 -9.42 5.75
N ILE A 82 -7.54 -10.03 6.93
CA ILE A 82 -7.02 -9.39 8.15
C ILE A 82 -5.59 -8.89 7.94
N LEU A 83 -4.72 -9.70 7.33
CA LEU A 83 -3.35 -9.30 7.02
C LEU A 83 -3.31 -8.06 6.13
N TYR A 84 -4.03 -8.08 5.00
CA TYR A 84 -4.05 -6.92 4.11
C TYR A 84 -4.72 -5.69 4.71
N GLY A 85 -5.72 -5.88 5.57
CA GLY A 85 -6.35 -4.79 6.33
C GLY A 85 -5.40 -4.17 7.34
N ALA A 86 -4.67 -4.96 8.10
CA ALA A 86 -3.72 -4.50 9.11
C ALA A 86 -2.58 -3.66 8.51
N VAL A 87 -2.12 -4.02 7.30
CA VAL A 87 -1.08 -3.27 6.58
C VAL A 87 -1.66 -2.26 5.57
N THR A 88 -2.97 -2.03 5.56
CA THR A 88 -3.68 -1.11 4.66
C THR A 88 -3.40 -1.32 3.17
N ASN A 89 -3.14 -2.57 2.76
CA ASN A 89 -2.78 -2.93 1.40
C ASN A 89 -4.01 -3.30 0.55
N THR A 90 -4.69 -2.29 0.02
CA THR A 90 -5.88 -2.46 -0.85
C THR A 90 -5.56 -3.17 -2.19
N PRO A 91 -4.45 -2.86 -2.89
CA PRO A 91 -4.09 -3.60 -4.11
C PRO A 91 -3.86 -5.09 -3.85
N GLY A 92 -3.21 -5.44 -2.73
CA GLY A 92 -3.01 -6.83 -2.32
C GLY A 92 -4.34 -7.55 -2.06
N LEU A 93 -5.32 -6.88 -1.43
CA LEU A 93 -6.66 -7.42 -1.28
C LEU A 93 -7.31 -7.74 -2.63
N GLY A 94 -7.18 -6.83 -3.61
CA GLY A 94 -7.72 -7.04 -4.96
C GLY A 94 -7.11 -8.27 -5.63
N ALA A 95 -5.78 -8.40 -5.58
CA ALA A 95 -5.07 -9.56 -6.13
C ALA A 95 -5.48 -10.87 -5.46
N ALA A 96 -5.63 -10.87 -4.13
CA ALA A 96 -6.06 -12.05 -3.37
C ALA A 96 -7.52 -12.43 -3.68
N GLN A 97 -8.40 -11.46 -3.88
CA GLN A 97 -9.78 -11.74 -4.32
C GLN A 97 -9.81 -12.36 -5.70
N GLU A 98 -8.99 -11.88 -6.62
CA GLU A 98 -8.90 -12.44 -7.96
C GLU A 98 -8.37 -13.89 -7.92
N ALA A 99 -7.34 -14.16 -7.13
CA ALA A 99 -6.84 -15.52 -6.93
C ALA A 99 -7.91 -16.47 -6.35
N LEU A 100 -8.73 -15.97 -5.41
CA LEU A 100 -9.84 -16.76 -4.86
C LEU A 100 -10.95 -17.03 -5.88
N ASN A 101 -11.23 -16.05 -6.76
CA ASN A 101 -12.19 -16.23 -7.86
C ASN A 101 -11.74 -17.34 -8.83
N GLN A 102 -10.44 -17.36 -9.16
CA GLN A 102 -9.85 -18.41 -9.99
C GLN A 102 -9.94 -19.81 -9.35
N LEU A 103 -9.88 -19.87 -8.02
CA LEU A 103 -10.08 -21.11 -7.26
C LEU A 103 -11.55 -21.45 -7.05
N SER A 104 -12.50 -20.76 -7.69
CA SER A 104 -13.95 -20.91 -7.53
C SER A 104 -14.44 -20.74 -6.07
N TYR A 105 -13.70 -19.99 -5.27
CA TYR A 105 -14.10 -19.67 -3.91
C TYR A 105 -15.08 -18.48 -3.91
N SER A 106 -16.30 -18.69 -3.46
CA SER A 106 -17.37 -17.67 -3.48
C SER A 106 -17.73 -17.11 -2.10
N GLY A 107 -16.75 -17.00 -1.19
CA GLY A 107 -16.99 -16.50 0.16
C GLY A 107 -16.68 -15.00 0.33
N PRO A 108 -17.51 -14.26 1.08
CA PRO A 108 -17.26 -12.83 1.36
C PRO A 108 -16.18 -12.58 2.43
N GLN A 109 -15.57 -13.61 2.95
CA GLN A 109 -14.78 -13.60 4.18
C GLN A 109 -13.50 -12.76 4.07
N ILE A 110 -12.86 -12.72 2.88
CA ILE A 110 -11.64 -11.91 2.70
C ILE A 110 -11.91 -10.41 2.84
N ALA A 111 -13.00 -9.91 2.25
CA ALA A 111 -13.38 -8.51 2.36
C ALA A 111 -13.82 -8.14 3.78
N LEU A 112 -14.48 -9.07 4.48
CA LEU A 112 -14.88 -8.88 5.87
C LEU A 112 -13.66 -8.78 6.79
N GLY A 113 -12.70 -9.70 6.66
CA GLY A 113 -11.44 -9.66 7.41
C GLY A 113 -10.69 -8.34 7.20
N TYR A 114 -10.61 -7.89 5.95
CA TYR A 114 -10.02 -6.59 5.61
C TYR A 114 -10.75 -5.43 6.27
N ALA A 115 -12.06 -5.35 6.15
CA ALA A 115 -12.86 -4.26 6.71
C ALA A 115 -12.76 -4.17 8.23
N CYS A 116 -12.67 -5.30 8.93
CA CYS A 116 -12.50 -5.33 10.39
C CYS A 116 -11.09 -4.88 10.82
N ALA A 117 -10.05 -5.26 10.08
CA ALA A 117 -8.68 -4.98 10.46
C ALA A 117 -8.18 -3.60 10.01
N TYR A 118 -8.72 -3.06 8.93
CA TYR A 118 -8.27 -1.82 8.33
C TYR A 118 -8.28 -0.61 9.28
N PRO A 119 -9.36 -0.31 10.03
CA PRO A 119 -9.36 0.83 10.95
C PRO A 119 -8.29 0.70 12.03
N LEU A 120 -8.10 -0.52 12.57
CA LEU A 120 -7.06 -0.80 13.56
C LEU A 120 -5.67 -0.68 12.95
N GLY A 121 -5.49 -1.09 11.69
CA GLY A 121 -4.25 -0.92 10.94
C GLY A 121 -3.86 0.55 10.82
N VAL A 122 -4.79 1.41 10.42
CA VAL A 122 -4.55 2.86 10.31
C VAL A 122 -4.15 3.47 11.66
N VAL A 123 -4.93 3.18 12.70
CA VAL A 123 -4.63 3.67 14.07
C VAL A 123 -3.29 3.12 14.56
N GLY A 124 -2.99 1.85 14.29
CA GLY A 124 -1.73 1.20 14.65
C GLY A 124 -0.51 1.84 13.97
N ILE A 125 -0.61 2.13 12.67
CA ILE A 125 0.47 2.79 11.92
C ILE A 125 0.72 4.20 12.45
N ILE A 126 -0.33 5.00 12.61
CA ILE A 126 -0.20 6.36 13.15
C ILE A 126 0.35 6.31 14.58
N GLY A 127 -0.19 5.43 15.42
CA GLY A 127 0.26 5.24 16.79
C GLY A 127 1.71 4.80 16.88
N SER A 128 2.17 3.91 16.01
CA SER A 128 3.56 3.46 15.97
C SER A 128 4.53 4.59 15.58
N ILE A 129 4.16 5.43 14.61
CA ILE A 129 4.96 6.61 14.22
C ILE A 129 5.08 7.59 15.40
N ILE A 130 3.96 7.86 16.07
CA ILE A 130 3.96 8.73 17.25
C ILE A 130 4.81 8.12 18.38
N ALA A 131 4.64 6.82 18.65
CA ALA A 131 5.40 6.12 19.68
C ALA A 131 6.92 6.14 19.40
N VAL A 132 7.35 5.84 18.17
CA VAL A 132 8.75 5.92 17.75
C VAL A 132 9.30 7.33 17.97
N ARG A 133 8.56 8.35 17.53
CA ARG A 133 8.95 9.74 17.76
C ARG A 133 9.18 10.06 19.24
N TYR A 134 8.27 9.57 20.09
CA TYR A 134 8.32 9.86 21.54
C TYR A 134 9.45 9.10 22.22
N ILE A 135 9.63 7.81 21.90
CA ILE A 135 10.65 6.94 22.47
C ILE A 135 12.06 7.40 22.08
N PHE A 136 12.25 7.70 20.79
CA PHE A 136 13.57 8.11 20.28
C PHE A 136 13.82 9.62 20.36
N ARG A 137 12.85 10.41 20.87
CA ARG A 137 12.95 11.88 20.98
C ARG A 137 13.42 12.55 19.68
N ILE A 138 12.94 12.09 18.52
CA ILE A 138 13.36 12.56 17.21
C ILE A 138 12.96 14.04 17.04
N ASN A 139 13.96 14.89 16.79
CA ASN A 139 13.75 16.30 16.47
C ASN A 139 13.73 16.49 14.95
N PHE A 140 12.53 16.59 14.38
CA PHE A 140 12.35 16.72 12.94
C PHE A 140 13.07 17.92 12.35
N ALA A 141 13.18 19.04 13.05
CA ALA A 141 13.87 20.24 12.54
C ALA A 141 15.37 19.99 12.33
N LYS A 142 16.01 19.23 13.23
CA LYS A 142 17.42 18.84 13.08
C LYS A 142 17.61 17.80 11.97
N GLU A 143 16.68 16.86 11.83
CA GLU A 143 16.74 15.81 10.83
C GLU A 143 16.51 16.38 9.43
N GLU A 144 15.59 17.33 9.28
CA GLU A 144 15.35 18.06 8.05
C GLU A 144 16.57 18.88 7.63
N GLU A 145 17.25 19.52 8.57
CA GLU A 145 18.48 20.27 8.30
C GLU A 145 19.62 19.35 7.85
N ASN A 146 19.81 18.20 8.52
CA ASN A 146 20.79 17.19 8.12
C ASN A 146 20.47 16.61 6.72
N TRP A 147 19.19 16.31 6.46
CA TRP A 147 18.76 15.82 5.16
C TRP A 147 18.99 16.82 4.04
N ASN A 148 18.73 18.11 4.29
CA ASN A 148 18.97 19.17 3.32
C ASN A 148 20.46 19.34 3.05
N GLN A 149 21.33 19.22 4.06
CA GLN A 149 22.77 19.26 3.89
C GLN A 149 23.33 18.06 3.11
N GLU A 150 22.81 16.86 3.32
CA GLU A 150 23.18 15.68 2.52
C GLU A 150 22.66 15.74 1.09
N THR A 151 21.52 16.35 0.86
CA THR A 151 20.86 16.44 -0.44
C THR A 151 21.41 17.59 -1.29
N ASP A 152 21.94 18.65 -0.68
CA ASP A 152 22.57 19.79 -1.38
C ASP A 152 23.85 19.38 -2.15
N GLY A 153 24.46 18.25 -1.78
CA GLY A 153 25.55 17.64 -2.56
C GLY A 153 25.10 16.85 -3.81
N THR A 154 23.81 16.65 -4.00
CA THR A 154 23.25 15.96 -5.17
C THR A 154 22.06 16.74 -5.70
N HIS A 155 22.33 17.79 -6.48
CA HIS A 155 21.31 18.53 -7.22
C HIS A 155 20.49 17.63 -8.13
N HIS A 156 19.45 16.99 -7.59
CA HIS A 156 18.24 16.75 -8.34
C HIS A 156 17.19 17.73 -7.81
N LYS A 157 17.20 18.94 -8.38
CA LYS A 157 16.05 19.83 -8.25
C LYS A 157 14.83 19.00 -8.66
N PRO A 158 13.81 18.84 -7.79
CA PRO A 158 12.54 18.29 -8.26
C PRO A 158 12.18 19.11 -9.49
N CYS A 159 11.82 18.44 -10.56
CA CYS A 159 11.49 19.10 -11.82
C CYS A 159 10.24 19.96 -11.60
N LEU A 160 10.43 21.21 -11.24
CA LEU A 160 9.42 22.25 -11.21
C LEU A 160 9.08 22.70 -12.65
N LEU A 161 9.02 21.76 -13.59
CA LEU A 161 8.60 22.00 -14.97
C LEU A 161 7.20 22.62 -15.07
N TYR A 162 6.40 22.56 -13.99
CA TYR A 162 5.05 23.11 -13.97
C TYR A 162 4.91 24.50 -13.38
N THR A 163 5.99 25.11 -12.86
CA THR A 163 5.96 26.45 -12.27
C THR A 163 6.93 27.43 -12.91
N SER A 164 7.46 27.11 -14.09
CA SER A 164 8.16 28.15 -14.89
C SER A 164 7.11 29.13 -15.39
N PRO A 165 7.17 30.40 -14.99
CA PRO A 165 6.27 31.42 -15.52
C PRO A 165 6.43 31.44 -17.04
N SER A 166 5.31 31.48 -17.74
CA SER A 166 5.29 31.61 -19.19
C SER A 166 6.11 32.80 -19.60
N PRO A 167 6.84 32.78 -20.73
CA PRO A 167 7.53 33.98 -21.25
C PRO A 167 6.63 35.21 -21.43
N ARG A 168 5.30 35.03 -21.34
CA ARG A 168 4.31 36.11 -21.35
C ARG A 168 4.16 36.87 -20.03
N ASP A 169 4.58 36.27 -18.92
CA ASP A 169 4.47 36.87 -17.59
C ASP A 169 5.68 37.70 -17.20
N GLN A 170 6.66 37.84 -18.11
CA GLN A 170 7.88 38.62 -17.92
C GLN A 170 7.85 39.97 -18.66
N ARG A 171 6.65 40.46 -19.02
CA ARG A 171 6.51 41.83 -19.59
C ARG A 171 5.74 42.73 -18.64
#